data_3f69b9f125b89b6cf2e67825aedd126b
#
_entry.id   3f69b9f125b89b6cf2e67825aedd126b
#
_cell.length_a   1.000
_cell.length_b   1.000
_cell.length_c   1.000
_cell.angle_alpha   90.00
_cell.angle_beta   90.00
_cell.angle_gamma   90.00
#
_symmetry.space_group_name_H-M   'P 1'
#
loop_
_entity.id
_entity.type
_entity.pdbx_description
1 polymer ?
#
loop_
_entity_poly.entity_id
_entity_poly.type
_entity_poly.pdbx_seq_one_letter_code
_entity_poly.pdbx_strand_id
1 'polypeptide(L)'
;SSLVGSEMCIRDSLLGSGPLAITSAWLLIYLTTVCQLDPVKAGTIVGLPTLLDVILNPVMGFITDNFYKTAIGRKFGRRRFFILLGIPLMLIYPLMWLPTGNWSESANFWYHLITFLAFELVYTSVMIPYETLAVEMTSDFDTRTYLTGSKAAMGKIANFLASGIPALFFSIYGEANDNPVPYIATAVTYLSLIHI
;
A
#
# COMPACT_ATOMS: atom_id res chain seq x y z
N SER A 1 -8.22 -13.00 -25.68
CA SER A 1 -6.96 -12.47 -25.09
C SER A 1 -7.14 -11.09 -24.45
N SER A 2 -8.14 -10.28 -24.87
CA SER A 2 -8.37 -8.95 -24.28
C SER A 2 -8.99 -9.00 -22.87
N LEU A 3 -9.86 -9.95 -22.60
CA LEU A 3 -10.51 -10.12 -21.28
C LEU A 3 -9.51 -10.51 -20.19
N VAL A 4 -8.60 -11.43 -20.47
CA VAL A 4 -7.56 -11.84 -19.51
C VAL A 4 -6.62 -10.65 -19.18
N GLY A 5 -6.30 -9.82 -20.15
CA GLY A 5 -5.51 -8.62 -19.94
C GLY A 5 -6.23 -7.56 -19.10
N SER A 6 -7.54 -7.40 -19.26
CA SER A 6 -8.32 -6.44 -18.47
C SER A 6 -8.52 -6.92 -17.03
N GLU A 7 -8.79 -8.19 -16.79
CA GLU A 7 -8.91 -8.74 -15.44
C GLU A 7 -7.58 -8.66 -14.68
N MET A 8 -6.47 -8.97 -15.33
CA MET A 8 -5.15 -8.85 -14.75
C MET A 8 -4.83 -7.38 -14.41
N CYS A 9 -5.18 -6.44 -15.30
CA CYS A 9 -4.99 -5.03 -15.07
C CYS A 9 -5.83 -4.48 -13.89
N ILE A 10 -7.09 -4.94 -13.73
CA ILE A 10 -7.96 -4.55 -12.62
C ILE A 10 -7.40 -5.09 -11.30
N ARG A 11 -7.04 -6.36 -11.25
CA ARG A 11 -6.45 -6.99 -10.05
C ARG A 11 -5.18 -6.29 -9.63
N ASP A 12 -4.28 -6.06 -10.57
CA ASP A 12 -3.01 -5.38 -10.32
C ASP A 12 -3.19 -3.94 -9.83
N SER A 13 -4.18 -3.23 -10.37
CA SER A 13 -4.49 -1.87 -9.94
C SER A 13 -5.11 -1.80 -8.56
N LEU A 14 -6.00 -2.76 -8.21
CA LEU A 14 -6.55 -2.89 -6.86
C LEU A 14 -5.45 -3.20 -5.85
N LEU A 15 -4.54 -4.11 -6.19
CA LEU A 15 -3.41 -4.49 -5.34
C LEU A 15 -2.44 -3.34 -5.10
N GLY A 16 -2.08 -2.64 -6.18
CA GLY A 16 -1.04 -1.61 -6.14
C GLY A 16 -1.50 -0.32 -5.48
N SER A 17 -2.71 0.15 -5.76
CA SER A 17 -3.14 1.49 -5.34
C SER A 17 -4.10 1.51 -4.15
N GLY A 18 -4.77 0.40 -3.85
CA GLY A 18 -5.80 0.35 -2.83
C GLY A 18 -5.32 0.57 -1.39
N PRO A 19 -4.25 -0.11 -0.91
CA PRO A 19 -3.73 0.12 0.44
C PRO A 19 -3.36 1.59 0.67
N LEU A 20 -2.70 2.22 -0.29
CA LEU A 20 -2.37 3.65 -0.24
C LEU A 20 -3.62 4.54 -0.23
N ALA A 21 -4.64 4.22 -1.03
CA ALA A 21 -5.87 4.99 -1.06
C ALA A 21 -6.61 4.95 0.29
N ILE A 22 -6.71 3.77 0.91
CA ILE A 22 -7.31 3.61 2.23
C ILE A 22 -6.48 4.36 3.28
N THR A 23 -5.17 4.19 3.26
CA THR A 23 -4.26 4.84 4.21
C THR A 23 -4.34 6.36 4.08
N SER A 24 -4.26 6.91 2.88
CA SER A 24 -4.32 8.36 2.66
C SER A 24 -5.66 8.98 3.06
N ALA A 25 -6.77 8.26 2.88
CA ALA A 25 -8.09 8.76 3.20
C ALA A 25 -8.46 8.62 4.69
N TRP A 26 -8.03 7.53 5.33
CA TRP A 26 -8.59 7.11 6.61
C TRP A 26 -7.58 7.04 7.77
N LEU A 27 -6.27 6.97 7.51
CA LEU A 27 -5.29 6.81 8.58
C LEU A 27 -5.29 7.99 9.55
N LEU A 28 -5.35 9.22 9.05
CA LEU A 28 -5.37 10.41 9.90
C LEU A 28 -6.62 10.42 10.82
N ILE A 29 -7.77 10.05 10.27
CA ILE A 29 -9.03 9.94 11.01
C ILE A 29 -8.90 8.86 12.08
N TYR A 30 -8.39 7.68 11.72
CA TYR A 30 -8.17 6.58 12.66
C TYR A 30 -7.26 6.97 13.83
N LEU A 31 -6.12 7.61 13.55
CA LEU A 31 -5.18 8.04 14.57
C LEU A 31 -5.77 9.08 15.54
N THR A 32 -6.60 9.98 15.03
CA THR A 32 -7.21 11.03 15.85
C THR A 32 -8.46 10.57 16.60
N THR A 33 -9.28 9.70 16.00
CA THR A 33 -10.56 9.27 16.60
C THR A 33 -10.42 8.02 17.46
N VAL A 34 -9.77 6.96 16.94
CA VAL A 34 -9.64 5.67 17.65
C VAL A 34 -8.44 5.66 18.58
N CYS A 35 -7.27 6.10 18.09
CA CYS A 35 -6.05 6.13 18.90
C CYS A 35 -5.95 7.38 19.79
N GLN A 36 -6.85 8.36 19.64
CA GLN A 36 -6.91 9.60 20.41
C GLN A 36 -5.58 10.37 20.47
N LEU A 37 -4.81 10.30 19.39
CA LEU A 37 -3.57 11.05 19.26
C LEU A 37 -3.85 12.51 18.94
N ASP A 38 -2.99 13.39 19.45
CA ASP A 38 -3.01 14.81 19.10
C ASP A 38 -2.90 14.97 17.58
N PRO A 39 -3.74 15.83 16.94
CA PRO A 39 -3.73 16.00 15.47
C PRO A 39 -2.36 16.35 14.86
N VAL A 40 -1.52 17.09 15.60
CA VAL A 40 -0.16 17.42 15.14
C VAL A 40 0.72 16.18 15.08
N LYS A 41 0.63 15.31 16.11
CA LYS A 41 1.35 14.03 16.13
C LYS A 41 0.84 13.07 15.04
N ALA A 42 -0.48 12.98 14.89
CA ALA A 42 -1.09 12.18 13.83
C ALA A 42 -0.66 12.66 12.43
N GLY A 43 -0.65 13.98 12.21
CA GLY A 43 -0.14 14.59 10.98
C GLY A 43 1.34 14.30 10.73
N THR A 44 2.16 14.26 11.79
CA THR A 44 3.58 13.89 11.68
C THR A 44 3.76 12.41 11.28
N ILE A 45 2.94 11.51 11.85
CA ILE A 45 2.97 10.08 11.49
C ILE A 45 2.66 9.88 10.01
N VAL A 46 1.69 10.60 9.47
CA VAL A 46 1.31 10.49 8.06
C VAL A 46 2.28 11.23 7.14
N GLY A 47 2.73 12.42 7.54
CA GLY A 47 3.55 13.29 6.70
C GLY A 47 5.02 12.86 6.58
N LEU A 48 5.63 12.38 7.67
CA LEU A 48 7.05 12.05 7.66
C LEU A 48 7.40 10.88 6.72
N PRO A 49 6.69 9.74 6.72
CA PRO A 49 6.94 8.66 5.75
C PRO A 49 6.75 9.11 4.31
N THR A 50 5.72 9.91 4.03
CA THR A 50 5.45 10.45 2.69
C THR A 50 6.59 11.33 2.19
N LEU A 51 7.20 12.12 3.06
CA LEU A 51 8.40 12.91 2.71
C LEU A 51 9.62 12.02 2.46
N LEU A 52 9.78 10.94 3.24
CA LEU A 52 10.87 10.00 3.06
C LEU A 52 10.76 9.23 1.75
N ASP A 53 9.56 9.02 1.23
CA ASP A 53 9.33 8.38 -0.06
C ASP A 53 10.02 9.08 -1.23
N VAL A 54 10.15 10.39 -1.16
CA VAL A 54 10.90 11.17 -2.17
C VAL A 54 12.35 10.69 -2.29
N ILE A 55 12.95 10.25 -1.17
CA ILE A 55 14.32 9.72 -1.12
C ILE A 55 14.33 8.22 -1.36
N LEU A 56 13.37 7.49 -0.79
CA LEU A 56 13.31 6.04 -0.84
C LEU A 56 13.05 5.52 -2.27
N ASN A 57 12.21 6.20 -3.06
CA ASN A 57 11.90 5.80 -4.42
C ASN A 57 13.14 5.71 -5.33
N PRO A 58 14.00 6.75 -5.46
CA PRO A 58 15.24 6.64 -6.24
C PRO A 58 16.22 5.60 -5.68
N VAL A 59 16.35 5.52 -4.35
CA VAL A 59 17.24 4.55 -3.69
C VAL A 59 16.79 3.12 -3.98
N MET A 60 15.50 2.83 -3.86
CA MET A 60 14.96 1.51 -4.18
C MET A 60 15.06 1.18 -5.66
N GLY A 61 14.86 2.16 -6.55
CA GLY A 61 15.13 2.00 -7.99
C GLY A 61 16.57 1.57 -8.25
N PHE A 62 17.53 2.26 -7.65
CA PHE A 62 18.96 1.91 -7.77
C PHE A 62 19.27 0.51 -7.20
N ILE A 63 18.71 0.16 -6.03
CA ILE A 63 18.91 -1.15 -5.40
C ILE A 63 18.34 -2.26 -6.30
N THR A 64 17.12 -2.12 -6.78
CA THR A 64 16.45 -3.13 -7.62
C THR A 64 17.15 -3.32 -8.94
N ASP A 65 17.66 -2.24 -9.56
CA ASP A 65 18.39 -2.31 -10.83
C ASP A 65 19.75 -2.98 -10.70
N ASN A 66 20.43 -2.82 -9.56
CA ASN A 66 21.72 -3.45 -9.31
C ASN A 66 21.62 -4.83 -8.60
N PHE A 67 20.44 -5.26 -8.24
CA PHE A 67 20.24 -6.48 -7.45
C PHE A 67 20.75 -7.76 -8.14
N TYR A 68 20.73 -7.80 -9.48
CA TYR A 68 21.24 -8.94 -10.26
C TYR A 68 22.74 -9.21 -10.03
N LYS A 69 23.51 -8.21 -9.52
CA LYS A 69 24.93 -8.38 -9.17
C LYS A 69 25.13 -9.24 -7.94
N THR A 70 24.09 -9.37 -7.09
CA THR A 70 24.15 -10.21 -5.89
C THR A 70 23.93 -11.69 -6.21
N ALA A 71 24.41 -12.58 -5.34
CA ALA A 71 24.23 -14.03 -5.50
C ALA A 71 22.74 -14.43 -5.47
N ILE A 72 21.92 -13.73 -4.66
CA ILE A 72 20.48 -13.94 -4.54
C ILE A 72 19.78 -13.45 -5.81
N GLY A 73 20.12 -12.27 -6.30
CA GLY A 73 19.55 -11.69 -7.51
C GLY A 73 19.83 -12.53 -8.77
N ARG A 74 20.99 -13.20 -8.84
CA ARG A 74 21.30 -14.15 -9.91
C ARG A 74 20.44 -15.42 -9.87
N LYS A 75 20.05 -15.89 -8.68
CA LYS A 75 19.26 -17.11 -8.50
C LYS A 75 17.75 -16.85 -8.73
N PHE A 76 17.21 -15.77 -8.18
CA PHE A 76 15.78 -15.46 -8.19
C PHE A 76 15.37 -14.47 -9.30
N GLY A 77 16.33 -13.80 -9.90
CA GLY A 77 16.08 -12.72 -10.85
C GLY A 77 15.98 -11.36 -10.19
N ARG A 78 16.11 -10.30 -11.00
CA ARG A 78 16.22 -8.91 -10.53
C ARG A 78 15.02 -8.43 -9.73
N ARG A 79 13.80 -8.82 -10.12
CA ARG A 79 12.53 -8.28 -9.60
C ARG A 79 11.71 -9.28 -8.83
N ARG A 80 11.77 -10.57 -9.20
CA ARG A 80 10.95 -11.61 -8.57
C ARG A 80 11.21 -11.76 -7.08
N PHE A 81 12.43 -11.53 -6.63
CA PHE A 81 12.80 -11.58 -5.22
C PHE A 81 12.03 -10.57 -4.39
N PHE A 82 11.94 -9.31 -4.84
CA PHE A 82 11.23 -8.26 -4.10
C PHE A 82 9.72 -8.51 -4.04
N ILE A 83 9.13 -8.98 -5.13
CA ILE A 83 7.72 -9.34 -5.17
C ILE A 83 7.43 -10.51 -4.22
N LEU A 84 8.24 -11.57 -4.24
CA LEU A 84 8.08 -12.72 -3.35
C LEU A 84 8.28 -12.37 -1.88
N LEU A 85 9.24 -11.51 -1.58
CA LEU A 85 9.48 -11.02 -0.22
C LEU A 85 8.38 -10.08 0.26
N GLY A 86 7.81 -9.30 -0.66
CA GLY A 86 6.76 -8.34 -0.34
C GLY A 86 5.47 -8.99 0.12
N ILE A 87 5.09 -10.15 -0.44
CA ILE A 87 3.82 -10.83 -0.10
C ILE A 87 3.70 -11.08 1.42
N PRO A 88 4.64 -11.76 2.11
CA PRO A 88 4.56 -11.95 3.56
C PRO A 88 4.72 -10.64 4.35
N LEU A 89 5.50 -9.69 3.85
CA LEU A 89 5.71 -8.42 4.52
C LEU A 89 4.49 -7.49 4.45
N MET A 90 3.59 -7.70 3.49
CA MET A 90 2.30 -6.99 3.43
C MET A 90 1.42 -7.27 4.65
N LEU A 91 1.68 -8.31 5.45
CA LEU A 91 1.04 -8.55 6.74
C LEU A 91 1.29 -7.42 7.76
N ILE A 92 2.25 -6.54 7.51
CA ILE A 92 2.45 -5.32 8.30
C ILE A 92 1.26 -4.36 8.15
N TYR A 93 0.55 -4.38 7.02
CA TYR A 93 -0.57 -3.47 6.76
C TYR A 93 -1.70 -3.55 7.80
N PRO A 94 -2.24 -4.74 8.19
CA PRO A 94 -3.22 -4.82 9.26
C PRO A 94 -2.70 -4.39 10.64
N LEU A 95 -1.40 -4.55 10.92
CA LEU A 95 -0.82 -4.12 12.20
C LEU A 95 -0.94 -2.62 12.41
N MET A 96 -0.95 -1.83 11.34
CA MET A 96 -1.13 -0.38 11.39
C MET A 96 -2.51 0.03 11.92
N TRP A 97 -3.52 -0.84 11.81
CA TRP A 97 -4.90 -0.61 12.22
C TRP A 97 -5.24 -1.25 13.58
N LEU A 98 -4.24 -1.68 14.36
CA LEU A 98 -4.49 -2.21 15.70
C LEU A 98 -4.85 -1.10 16.68
N PRO A 99 -5.91 -1.31 17.50
CA PRO A 99 -6.35 -0.33 18.47
C PRO A 99 -5.34 -0.26 19.63
N THR A 100 -4.68 0.86 19.76
CA THR A 100 -3.68 1.13 20.81
C THR A 100 -4.14 2.16 21.82
N GLY A 101 -5.46 2.44 21.90
CA GLY A 101 -6.04 3.47 22.74
C GLY A 101 -5.76 3.33 24.25
N ASN A 102 -5.36 2.14 24.71
CA ASN A 102 -4.98 1.90 26.12
C ASN A 102 -3.50 2.15 26.43
N TRP A 103 -2.70 2.51 25.40
CA TRP A 103 -1.27 2.73 25.56
C TRP A 103 -0.97 4.19 25.94
N SER A 104 0.24 4.45 26.45
CA SER A 104 0.68 5.82 26.64
C SER A 104 0.77 6.54 25.29
N GLU A 105 0.50 7.84 25.28
CA GLU A 105 0.51 8.65 24.07
C GLU A 105 1.84 8.53 23.29
N SER A 106 2.97 8.48 24.00
CA SER A 106 4.28 8.31 23.40
C SER A 106 4.47 6.92 22.78
N ALA A 107 4.01 5.85 23.44
CA ALA A 107 4.10 4.50 22.90
C ALA A 107 3.22 4.35 21.65
N ASN A 108 2.04 4.93 21.68
CA ASN A 108 1.09 4.96 20.58
C ASN A 108 1.68 5.69 19.34
N PHE A 109 2.30 6.86 19.57
CA PHE A 109 2.98 7.62 18.52
C PHE A 109 4.10 6.81 17.85
N TRP A 110 5.03 6.25 18.64
CA TRP A 110 6.16 5.50 18.10
C TRP A 110 5.73 4.20 17.40
N TYR A 111 4.74 3.52 17.93
CA TYR A 111 4.21 2.31 17.31
C TYR A 111 3.66 2.59 15.90
N HIS A 112 2.76 3.57 15.77
CA HIS A 112 2.17 3.90 14.47
C HIS A 112 3.18 4.51 13.50
N LEU A 113 4.12 5.31 13.98
CA LEU A 113 5.19 5.85 13.14
C LEU A 113 6.07 4.72 12.57
N ILE A 114 6.51 3.78 13.41
CA ILE A 114 7.39 2.67 12.99
C ILE A 114 6.64 1.72 12.07
N THR A 115 5.39 1.36 12.39
CA THR A 115 4.59 0.45 11.55
C THR A 115 4.27 1.06 10.19
N PHE A 116 3.99 2.37 10.14
CA PHE A 116 3.73 3.05 8.88
C PHE A 116 5.01 3.21 8.05
N LEU A 117 6.13 3.57 8.65
CA LEU A 117 7.45 3.58 7.98
C LEU A 117 7.82 2.20 7.42
N ALA A 118 7.60 1.14 8.20
CA ALA A 118 7.85 -0.23 7.75
C ALA A 118 6.94 -0.61 6.57
N PHE A 119 5.66 -0.24 6.63
CA PHE A 119 4.72 -0.45 5.54
C PHE A 119 5.16 0.27 4.26
N GLU A 120 5.53 1.56 4.34
CA GLU A 120 6.00 2.34 3.18
C GLU A 120 7.26 1.74 2.55
N LEU A 121 8.23 1.31 3.36
CA LEU A 121 9.44 0.64 2.87
C LEU A 121 9.12 -0.65 2.10
N VAL A 122 8.23 -1.47 2.65
CA VAL A 122 7.81 -2.72 2.01
C VAL A 122 7.03 -2.44 0.74
N TYR A 123 6.09 -1.50 0.80
CA TYR A 123 5.26 -1.11 -0.33
C TYR A 123 6.12 -0.60 -1.50
N THR A 124 7.04 0.32 -1.22
CA THR A 124 7.97 0.88 -2.22
C THR A 124 8.87 -0.21 -2.81
N SER A 125 9.36 -1.14 -1.97
CA SER A 125 10.19 -2.26 -2.40
C SER A 125 9.49 -3.21 -3.38
N VAL A 126 8.17 -3.35 -3.27
CA VAL A 126 7.35 -4.19 -4.16
C VAL A 126 6.91 -3.43 -5.39
N MET A 127 6.44 -2.19 -5.20
CA MET A 127 5.79 -1.43 -6.26
C MET A 127 6.77 -0.93 -7.33
N ILE A 128 7.97 -0.49 -6.96
CA ILE A 128 8.96 -0.01 -7.94
C ILE A 128 9.33 -1.09 -8.96
N PRO A 129 9.77 -2.32 -8.56
CA PRO A 129 10.06 -3.36 -9.54
C PRO A 129 8.82 -3.83 -10.32
N TYR A 130 7.63 -3.75 -9.70
CA TYR A 130 6.38 -4.09 -10.36
C TYR A 130 6.01 -3.08 -11.46
N GLU A 131 6.10 -1.78 -11.19
CA GLU A 131 5.75 -0.73 -12.15
C GLU A 131 6.69 -0.71 -13.35
N THR A 132 7.98 -0.94 -13.11
CA THR A 132 8.98 -1.01 -14.19
C THR A 132 8.83 -2.25 -15.06
N LEU A 133 8.23 -3.34 -14.55
CA LEU A 133 7.95 -4.54 -15.33
C LEU A 133 7.00 -4.27 -16.51
N ALA A 134 5.94 -3.51 -16.27
CA ALA A 134 4.95 -3.16 -17.28
C ALA A 134 5.58 -2.39 -18.46
N VAL A 135 6.58 -1.55 -18.18
CA VAL A 135 7.32 -0.76 -19.18
C VAL A 135 8.28 -1.63 -20.00
N GLU A 136 8.79 -2.73 -19.44
CA GLU A 136 9.72 -3.65 -20.13
C GLU A 136 9.00 -4.70 -20.98
N MET A 137 7.70 -4.91 -20.79
CA MET A 137 6.94 -5.94 -21.51
C MET A 137 6.76 -5.67 -23.00
N THR A 138 6.87 -4.42 -23.44
CA THR A 138 6.72 -4.07 -24.85
C THR A 138 7.73 -3.00 -25.27
N SER A 139 8.30 -3.16 -26.46
CA SER A 139 9.16 -2.17 -27.11
C SER A 139 8.38 -1.21 -28.02
N ASP A 140 7.12 -1.53 -28.34
CA ASP A 140 6.26 -0.69 -29.16
C ASP A 140 5.70 0.48 -28.35
N PHE A 141 5.92 1.70 -28.85
CA PHE A 141 5.56 2.93 -28.17
C PHE A 141 4.04 3.08 -27.97
N ASP A 142 3.25 2.78 -28.98
CA ASP A 142 1.81 2.92 -28.96
C ASP A 142 1.17 1.94 -27.96
N THR A 143 1.61 0.68 -28.03
CA THR A 143 1.17 -0.36 -27.08
C THR A 143 1.55 -0.01 -25.65
N ARG A 144 2.76 0.52 -25.43
CA ARG A 144 3.23 0.97 -24.10
C ARG A 144 2.37 2.11 -23.55
N THR A 145 2.08 3.09 -24.37
CA THR A 145 1.23 4.25 -24.00
C THR A 145 -0.18 3.79 -23.63
N TYR A 146 -0.75 2.88 -24.43
CA TYR A 146 -2.07 2.29 -24.16
C TYR A 146 -2.10 1.51 -22.85
N LEU A 147 -1.10 0.64 -22.59
CA LEU A 147 -0.99 -0.13 -21.36
C LEU A 147 -0.83 0.77 -20.12
N THR A 148 0.01 1.78 -20.21
CA THR A 148 0.23 2.72 -19.10
C THR A 148 -1.01 3.56 -18.83
N GLY A 149 -1.69 4.03 -19.88
CA GLY A 149 -2.93 4.79 -19.78
C GLY A 149 -4.08 3.98 -19.17
N SER A 150 -4.27 2.73 -19.64
CA SER A 150 -5.30 1.84 -19.08
C SER A 150 -5.01 1.48 -17.61
N LYS A 151 -3.74 1.21 -17.26
CA LYS A 151 -3.33 0.98 -15.87
C LYS A 151 -3.64 2.20 -14.99
N ALA A 152 -3.31 3.40 -15.45
CA ALA A 152 -3.58 4.63 -14.72
C ALA A 152 -5.08 4.88 -14.51
N ALA A 153 -5.90 4.66 -15.55
CA ALA A 153 -7.35 4.79 -15.47
C ALA A 153 -7.96 3.79 -14.48
N MET A 154 -7.58 2.50 -14.59
CA MET A 154 -8.03 1.46 -13.67
C MET A 154 -7.55 1.70 -12.24
N GLY A 155 -6.33 2.20 -12.06
CA GLY A 155 -5.81 2.59 -10.75
C GLY A 155 -6.64 3.70 -10.08
N LYS A 156 -7.10 4.69 -10.83
CA LYS A 156 -8.00 5.74 -10.29
C LYS A 156 -9.37 5.20 -9.89
N ILE A 157 -9.95 4.30 -10.68
CA ILE A 157 -11.21 3.63 -10.35
C ILE A 157 -11.01 2.76 -9.09
N ALA A 158 -9.92 1.99 -9.03
CA ALA A 158 -9.59 1.17 -7.88
C ALA A 158 -9.40 2.01 -6.59
N ASN A 159 -8.72 3.16 -6.68
CA ASN A 159 -8.57 4.11 -5.57
C ASN A 159 -9.91 4.62 -5.07
N PHE A 160 -10.80 5.00 -5.98
CA PHE A 160 -12.13 5.49 -5.62
C PHE A 160 -12.94 4.41 -4.91
N LEU A 161 -12.95 3.20 -5.45
CA LEU A 161 -13.65 2.05 -4.84
C LEU A 161 -13.04 1.67 -3.49
N ALA A 162 -11.72 1.61 -3.40
CA ALA A 162 -11.00 1.24 -2.16
C ALA A 162 -11.24 2.25 -1.04
N SER A 163 -11.26 3.54 -1.34
CA SER A 163 -11.55 4.58 -0.35
C SER A 163 -13.00 4.54 0.17
N GLY A 164 -13.92 3.97 -0.61
CA GLY A 164 -15.32 3.78 -0.21
C GLY A 164 -15.58 2.54 0.66
N ILE A 165 -14.69 1.54 0.64
CA ILE A 165 -14.87 0.29 1.42
C ILE A 165 -15.03 0.53 2.92
N PRO A 166 -14.22 1.38 3.59
CA PRO A 166 -14.43 1.67 5.00
C PRO A 166 -15.82 2.22 5.30
N ALA A 167 -16.34 3.11 4.43
CA ALA A 167 -17.67 3.69 4.60
C ALA A 167 -18.78 2.63 4.60
N LEU A 168 -18.65 1.56 3.80
CA LEU A 168 -19.57 0.42 3.83
C LEU A 168 -19.52 -0.32 5.17
N PHE A 169 -18.33 -0.53 5.73
CA PHE A 169 -18.18 -1.16 7.04
C PHE A 169 -18.74 -0.27 8.16
N PHE A 170 -18.59 1.04 8.07
CA PHE A 170 -19.23 1.97 9.01
C PHE A 170 -20.75 1.88 8.97
N SER A 171 -21.37 1.70 7.81
CA SER A 171 -22.82 1.52 7.72
C SER A 171 -23.32 0.22 8.35
N ILE A 172 -22.47 -0.82 8.42
CA ILE A 172 -22.81 -2.14 8.99
C ILE A 172 -22.54 -2.18 10.49
N TYR A 173 -21.40 -1.67 10.95
CA TYR A 173 -20.95 -1.77 12.34
C TYR A 173 -21.27 -0.53 13.19
N GLY A 174 -21.85 0.50 12.57
CA GLY A 174 -22.21 1.77 13.22
C GLY A 174 -21.05 2.77 13.27
N GLU A 175 -21.43 4.05 13.32
CA GLU A 175 -20.50 5.20 13.40
C GLU A 175 -20.04 5.46 14.85
N ALA A 176 -19.63 4.45 15.59
CA ALA A 176 -19.01 4.74 16.88
C ALA A 176 -17.62 5.32 16.64
N ASN A 177 -17.40 6.56 17.05
CA ASN A 177 -16.12 7.28 16.87
C ASN A 177 -14.91 6.52 17.44
N ASP A 178 -15.13 5.59 18.38
CA ASP A 178 -14.08 4.80 19.05
C ASP A 178 -14.02 3.33 18.57
N ASN A 179 -14.80 2.95 17.55
CA ASN A 179 -14.85 1.56 17.12
C ASN A 179 -13.75 1.25 16.11
N PRO A 180 -12.75 0.44 16.45
CA PRO A 180 -11.68 0.05 15.54
C PRO A 180 -12.10 -1.00 14.50
N VAL A 181 -13.24 -1.70 14.72
CA VAL A 181 -13.68 -2.85 13.94
C VAL A 181 -13.83 -2.54 12.44
N PRO A 182 -14.45 -1.42 12.01
CA PRO A 182 -14.57 -1.10 10.60
C PRO A 182 -13.21 -0.95 9.88
N TYR A 183 -12.22 -0.36 10.56
CA TYR A 183 -10.88 -0.18 10.00
C TYR A 183 -10.13 -1.50 9.86
N ILE A 184 -10.15 -2.34 10.91
CA ILE A 184 -9.54 -3.67 10.90
C ILE A 184 -10.23 -4.56 9.85
N ALA A 185 -11.57 -4.57 9.80
CA ALA A 185 -12.33 -5.31 8.82
C ALA A 185 -11.97 -4.89 7.39
N THR A 186 -11.81 -3.59 7.14
CA THR A 186 -11.34 -3.07 5.85
C THR A 186 -9.95 -3.59 5.50
N ALA A 187 -9.00 -3.50 6.44
CA ALA A 187 -7.63 -3.94 6.22
C ALA A 187 -7.54 -5.45 5.94
N VAL A 188 -8.28 -6.25 6.71
CA VAL A 188 -8.31 -7.72 6.56
C VAL A 188 -9.01 -8.12 5.26
N THR A 189 -10.13 -7.49 4.92
CA THR A 189 -10.85 -7.75 3.65
C THR A 189 -9.96 -7.43 2.47
N TYR A 190 -9.25 -6.30 2.53
CA TYR A 190 -8.34 -5.90 1.48
C TYR A 190 -7.16 -6.88 1.34
N LEU A 191 -6.58 -7.32 2.47
CA LEU A 191 -5.53 -8.33 2.47
C LEU A 191 -6.03 -9.67 1.91
N SER A 192 -7.27 -10.07 2.21
CA SER A 192 -7.91 -11.26 1.66
C SER A 192 -8.09 -11.17 0.13
N LEU A 193 -8.46 -10.00 -0.39
CA LEU A 193 -8.55 -9.76 -1.83
C LEU A 193 -7.18 -9.85 -2.53
N ILE A 194 -6.11 -9.54 -1.82
CA ILE A 194 -4.73 -9.68 -2.31
C ILE A 194 -4.34 -11.16 -2.47
N HIS A 195 -4.84 -12.04 -1.62
CA HIS A 195 -4.49 -13.46 -1.65
C HIS A 195 -5.24 -14.30 -2.70
N ILE A 196 -6.31 -13.78 -3.31
CA ILE A 196 -7.09 -14.45 -4.37
C ILE A 196 -6.55 -14.06 -5.74
#